data_819da6cdf343ee6aabb4b0ca4fd8aacf
#
_entry.id   819da6cdf343ee6aabb4b0ca4fd8aacf
#
_cell.length_a   1.000
_cell.length_b   1.000
_cell.length_c   1.000
_cell.angle_alpha   90.00
_cell.angle_beta   90.00
_cell.angle_gamma   90.00
#
_symmetry.space_group_name_H-M   'P 1'
#
loop_
_entity.id
_entity.type
_entity.pdbx_description
1 polymer ?
#
loop_
_entity_poly.entity_id
_entity_poly.type
_entity_poly.pdbx_seq_one_letter_code
_entity_poly.pdbx_strand_id
1 'polypeptide(L)'
;KTGQLKGLFLQHEKKLDELIAQRQDDINQFFTIAGFPYNFCLEKDGEKHAKAYLVPCEFQKEMVVDPKNRLSWGEKNAFSLVMFMFEAISDNADLIVLDDPISAFDEKKKFGIIRRLFDNKKDSFKEKTVLMLTHDFQPIIDYVHGNFFTRYGLITPVHASFIQNIEGSICESPITMNDLKNTVELTKDIVMSSNASMAVKIVNLRKYVELTKPEFGTSAIYEVLSNVIHGRQNPIYKDGQEISADVLEQGMREVSQYIPNKSYTDLINGTSTEILISSMSSDDLYHRIISIRLLFERVEGTLSLLRK
;
A
#
# COMPACT_ATOMS: atom_id res chain seq x y z
N LYS A 1 33.12 -6.10 -54.21
CA LYS A 1 31.80 -5.66 -53.70
C LYS A 1 31.08 -6.78 -52.92
N THR A 2 31.05 -8.04 -53.37
CA THR A 2 30.35 -9.16 -52.68
C THR A 2 30.98 -9.52 -51.35
N GLY A 3 32.33 -9.44 -51.18
CA GLY A 3 33.02 -9.71 -49.95
C GLY A 3 32.78 -8.64 -48.85
N GLN A 4 32.66 -7.37 -49.24
CA GLN A 4 32.36 -6.28 -48.33
C GLN A 4 30.91 -6.38 -47.80
N LEU A 5 29.97 -6.75 -48.68
CA LEU A 5 28.57 -6.96 -48.30
C LEU A 5 28.42 -8.11 -47.31
N LYS A 6 29.14 -9.22 -47.54
CA LYS A 6 29.17 -10.37 -46.63
C LYS A 6 29.80 -10.03 -45.27
N GLY A 7 30.84 -9.21 -45.28
CA GLY A 7 31.46 -8.72 -44.03
C GLY A 7 30.52 -7.82 -43.20
N LEU A 8 29.78 -6.91 -43.85
CA LEU A 8 28.80 -6.07 -43.21
C LEU A 8 27.61 -6.88 -42.66
N PHE A 9 27.17 -7.91 -43.37
CA PHE A 9 26.10 -8.79 -42.91
C PHE A 9 26.51 -9.55 -41.65
N LEU A 10 27.71 -10.12 -41.62
CA LEU A 10 28.26 -10.81 -40.44
C LEU A 10 28.45 -9.87 -39.25
N GLN A 11 28.86 -8.61 -39.46
CA GLN A 11 28.94 -7.62 -38.42
C GLN A 11 27.58 -7.25 -37.86
N HIS A 12 26.56 -7.12 -38.71
CA HIS A 12 25.19 -6.86 -38.27
C HIS A 12 24.62 -8.01 -37.46
N GLU A 13 24.79 -9.26 -37.91
CA GLU A 13 24.39 -10.46 -37.18
C GLU A 13 25.03 -10.54 -35.80
N LYS A 14 26.36 -10.33 -35.72
CA LYS A 14 27.08 -10.33 -34.45
C LYS A 14 26.56 -9.24 -33.50
N LYS A 15 26.30 -8.04 -33.99
CA LYS A 15 25.75 -6.92 -33.20
C LYS A 15 24.33 -7.22 -32.72
N LEU A 16 23.53 -7.90 -33.51
CA LEU A 16 22.18 -8.32 -33.11
C LEU A 16 22.25 -9.38 -31.99
N ASP A 17 23.17 -10.35 -32.11
CA ASP A 17 23.36 -11.37 -31.08
C ASP A 17 23.84 -10.78 -29.76
N GLU A 18 24.75 -9.81 -29.80
CA GLU A 18 25.21 -9.08 -28.60
C GLU A 18 24.06 -8.29 -27.95
N LEU A 19 23.20 -7.64 -28.74
CA LEU A 19 22.02 -6.92 -28.22
C LEU A 19 21.01 -7.87 -27.60
N ILE A 20 20.73 -9.02 -28.24
CA ILE A 20 19.83 -10.04 -27.71
C ILE A 20 20.35 -10.57 -26.38
N ALA A 21 21.63 -10.93 -26.31
CA ALA A 21 22.24 -11.44 -25.09
C ALA A 21 22.20 -10.39 -23.96
N GLN A 22 22.53 -9.14 -24.24
CA GLN A 22 22.46 -8.06 -23.26
C GLN A 22 21.05 -7.85 -22.72
N ARG A 23 20.04 -7.84 -23.60
CA ARG A 23 18.64 -7.68 -23.19
C ARG A 23 18.14 -8.87 -22.36
N GLN A 24 18.55 -10.07 -22.72
CA GLN A 24 18.24 -11.27 -21.95
C GLN A 24 18.79 -11.20 -20.53
N ASP A 25 20.05 -10.77 -20.36
CA ASP A 25 20.68 -10.62 -19.06
C ASP A 25 19.99 -9.55 -18.20
N ASP A 26 19.62 -8.42 -18.80
CA ASP A 26 18.91 -7.33 -18.12
C ASP A 26 17.52 -7.78 -17.63
N ILE A 27 16.78 -8.52 -18.44
CA ILE A 27 15.47 -9.08 -18.09
C ILE A 27 15.63 -10.12 -16.97
N ASN A 28 16.62 -11.01 -17.07
CA ASN A 28 16.87 -12.04 -16.07
C ASN A 28 17.31 -11.43 -14.73
N GLN A 29 18.10 -10.37 -14.76
CA GLN A 29 18.44 -9.63 -13.54
C GLN A 29 17.20 -9.01 -12.91
N PHE A 30 16.29 -8.44 -13.70
CA PHE A 30 15.03 -7.94 -13.19
C PHE A 30 14.20 -9.06 -12.55
N PHE A 31 14.03 -10.19 -13.20
CA PHE A 31 13.31 -11.33 -12.66
C PHE A 31 13.91 -11.81 -11.33
N THR A 32 15.23 -11.87 -11.23
CA THR A 32 15.93 -12.23 -9.99
C THR A 32 15.64 -11.23 -8.87
N ILE A 33 15.73 -9.92 -9.14
CA ILE A 33 15.45 -8.85 -8.16
C ILE A 33 13.99 -8.86 -7.72
N ALA A 34 13.07 -9.08 -8.66
CA ALA A 34 11.64 -9.16 -8.41
C ALA A 34 11.18 -10.51 -7.82
N GLY A 35 12.10 -11.46 -7.62
CA GLY A 35 11.81 -12.77 -7.02
C GLY A 35 10.96 -13.67 -7.89
N PHE A 36 11.10 -13.59 -9.21
CA PHE A 36 10.44 -14.50 -10.14
C PHE A 36 11.27 -15.77 -10.34
N PRO A 37 10.64 -16.98 -10.30
CA PRO A 37 11.35 -18.25 -10.40
C PRO A 37 11.63 -18.67 -11.87
N TYR A 38 11.82 -17.72 -12.78
CA TYR A 38 12.01 -17.97 -14.19
C TYR A 38 13.19 -17.22 -14.76
N ASN A 39 13.86 -17.81 -15.75
CA ASN A 39 14.80 -17.15 -16.64
C ASN A 39 14.13 -16.91 -17.99
N PHE A 40 14.30 -15.71 -18.52
CA PHE A 40 13.91 -15.34 -19.86
C PHE A 40 15.00 -15.74 -20.85
N CYS A 41 14.63 -16.38 -21.93
CA CYS A 41 15.53 -16.79 -22.99
C CYS A 41 15.02 -16.29 -24.35
N LEU A 42 15.95 -15.75 -25.15
CA LEU A 42 15.71 -15.35 -26.53
C LEU A 42 16.52 -16.25 -27.44
N GLU A 43 15.87 -16.92 -28.41
CA GLU A 43 16.51 -17.68 -29.46
C GLU A 43 16.18 -17.08 -30.81
N LYS A 44 17.13 -17.13 -31.73
CA LYS A 44 16.87 -16.77 -33.13
C LYS A 44 15.95 -17.82 -33.78
N ASP A 45 14.89 -17.35 -34.40
CA ASP A 45 13.98 -18.15 -35.20
C ASP A 45 14.04 -17.63 -36.66
N GLY A 46 15.07 -18.04 -37.40
CA GLY A 46 15.37 -17.55 -38.73
C GLY A 46 16.09 -16.18 -38.77
N GLU A 47 16.18 -15.57 -39.95
CA GLU A 47 16.94 -14.33 -40.17
C GLU A 47 16.30 -13.05 -39.62
N LYS A 48 15.01 -13.08 -39.26
CA LYS A 48 14.23 -11.87 -38.91
C LYS A 48 13.40 -11.97 -37.61
N HIS A 49 13.37 -13.12 -36.97
CA HIS A 49 12.51 -13.36 -35.82
C HIS A 49 13.33 -13.90 -34.67
N ALA A 50 12.99 -13.43 -33.44
CA ALA A 50 13.48 -14.02 -32.21
C ALA A 50 12.30 -14.68 -31.48
N LYS A 51 12.50 -15.90 -30.99
CA LYS A 51 11.54 -16.62 -30.17
C LYS A 51 11.88 -16.42 -28.70
N ALA A 52 10.92 -15.91 -27.94
CA ALA A 52 11.04 -15.71 -26.52
C ALA A 52 10.37 -16.87 -25.76
N TYR A 53 11.03 -17.38 -24.73
CA TYR A 53 10.48 -18.39 -23.83
C TYR A 53 11.01 -18.22 -22.41
N LEU A 54 10.34 -18.85 -21.46
CA LEU A 54 10.74 -18.84 -20.06
C LEU A 54 11.20 -20.24 -19.63
N VAL A 55 12.25 -20.28 -18.82
CA VAL A 55 12.79 -21.50 -18.24
C VAL A 55 12.70 -21.37 -16.70
N PRO A 56 12.05 -22.30 -15.98
CA PRO A 56 12.06 -22.31 -14.54
C PRO A 56 13.48 -22.40 -13.97
N CYS A 57 13.81 -21.59 -12.96
CA CYS A 57 15.14 -21.57 -12.35
C CYS A 57 15.53 -22.92 -11.72
N GLU A 58 14.54 -23.66 -11.16
CA GLU A 58 14.76 -24.94 -10.48
C GLU A 58 14.92 -26.15 -11.43
N PHE A 59 14.42 -26.05 -12.66
CA PHE A 59 14.43 -27.14 -13.63
C PHE A 59 15.05 -26.68 -14.94
N GLN A 60 16.34 -26.78 -15.04
CA GLN A 60 17.09 -26.37 -16.27
C GLN A 60 16.72 -27.12 -17.57
N LYS A 61 15.75 -28.04 -17.57
CA LYS A 61 15.45 -28.93 -18.69
C LYS A 61 14.05 -28.85 -19.29
N GLU A 62 13.09 -28.18 -18.68
CA GLU A 62 11.75 -28.08 -19.26
C GLU A 62 11.45 -26.63 -19.69
N MET A 63 11.52 -26.40 -20.98
CA MET A 63 11.08 -25.15 -21.60
C MET A 63 9.59 -24.93 -21.37
N VAL A 64 9.19 -23.79 -20.86
CA VAL A 64 7.79 -23.35 -20.87
C VAL A 64 7.47 -22.85 -22.28
N VAL A 65 6.97 -23.75 -23.12
CA VAL A 65 6.72 -23.51 -24.55
C VAL A 65 5.61 -22.48 -24.80
N ASP A 66 4.76 -22.19 -23.82
CA ASP A 66 3.71 -21.17 -23.92
C ASP A 66 3.64 -20.32 -22.64
N PRO A 67 4.44 -19.23 -22.58
CA PRO A 67 4.44 -18.33 -21.41
C PRO A 67 3.07 -17.70 -21.14
N LYS A 68 2.26 -17.47 -22.17
CA LYS A 68 0.97 -16.79 -22.03
C LYS A 68 -0.03 -17.57 -21.19
N ASN A 69 0.03 -18.90 -21.22
CA ASN A 69 -0.94 -19.75 -20.52
C ASN A 69 -0.43 -20.30 -19.18
N ARG A 70 0.87 -20.23 -18.91
CA ARG A 70 1.49 -20.81 -17.70
C ARG A 70 1.92 -19.77 -16.66
N LEU A 71 2.09 -18.51 -17.04
CA LEU A 71 2.41 -17.45 -16.10
C LEU A 71 1.19 -17.02 -15.30
N SER A 72 1.37 -16.79 -14.03
CA SER A 72 0.40 -16.06 -13.19
C SER A 72 0.17 -14.65 -13.75
N TRP A 73 -0.93 -14.03 -13.35
CA TRP A 73 -1.25 -12.67 -13.79
C TRP A 73 -0.17 -11.66 -13.39
N GLY A 74 0.37 -11.77 -12.16
CA GLY A 74 1.49 -10.94 -11.70
C GLY A 74 2.75 -11.13 -12.53
N GLU A 75 3.11 -12.37 -12.89
CA GLU A 75 4.29 -12.65 -13.72
C GLU A 75 4.14 -12.07 -15.13
N LYS A 76 2.94 -12.15 -15.72
CA LYS A 76 2.64 -11.51 -17.01
C LYS A 76 2.79 -10.00 -16.93
N ASN A 77 2.28 -9.37 -15.90
CA ASN A 77 2.39 -7.93 -15.70
C ASN A 77 3.85 -7.49 -15.52
N ALA A 78 4.64 -8.23 -14.73
CA ALA A 78 6.06 -7.93 -14.57
C ALA A 78 6.82 -8.01 -15.89
N PHE A 79 6.59 -9.07 -16.66
CA PHE A 79 7.19 -9.22 -17.97
C PHE A 79 6.80 -8.08 -18.92
N SER A 80 5.50 -7.75 -18.98
CA SER A 80 5.00 -6.66 -19.81
C SER A 80 5.59 -5.31 -19.41
N LEU A 81 5.72 -5.04 -18.11
CA LEU A 81 6.29 -3.81 -17.60
C LEU A 81 7.78 -3.65 -17.96
N VAL A 82 8.54 -4.75 -17.91
CA VAL A 82 9.95 -4.74 -18.33
C VAL A 82 10.09 -4.52 -19.83
N MET A 83 9.27 -5.20 -20.63
CA MET A 83 9.29 -5.00 -22.08
C MET A 83 8.92 -3.57 -22.44
N PHE A 84 7.89 -3.01 -21.80
CA PHE A 84 7.51 -1.61 -21.95
C PHE A 84 8.65 -0.65 -21.55
N MET A 85 9.36 -0.94 -20.46
CA MET A 85 10.50 -0.12 -20.04
C MET A 85 11.58 -0.06 -21.12
N PHE A 86 11.94 -1.19 -21.70
CA PHE A 86 12.94 -1.23 -22.77
C PHE A 86 12.48 -0.51 -24.04
N GLU A 87 11.20 -0.66 -24.41
CA GLU A 87 10.60 0.04 -25.54
C GLU A 87 10.64 1.55 -25.33
N ALA A 88 10.13 2.05 -24.19
CA ALA A 88 10.10 3.47 -23.87
C ALA A 88 11.50 4.10 -23.83
N ILE A 89 12.51 3.36 -23.36
CA ILE A 89 13.91 3.81 -23.38
C ILE A 89 14.45 3.85 -24.81
N SER A 90 14.17 2.82 -25.61
CA SER A 90 14.60 2.71 -27.00
C SER A 90 14.03 3.83 -27.88
N ASP A 91 12.76 4.15 -27.67
CA ASP A 91 12.03 5.20 -28.39
C ASP A 91 12.40 6.62 -27.90
N ASN A 92 13.22 6.69 -26.85
CA ASN A 92 13.62 7.94 -26.21
C ASN A 92 12.43 8.83 -25.84
N ALA A 93 11.38 8.23 -25.27
CA ALA A 93 10.16 8.93 -24.86
C ALA A 93 10.45 10.10 -23.92
N ASP A 94 9.82 11.25 -24.17
CA ASP A 94 9.93 12.46 -23.36
C ASP A 94 9.13 12.35 -22.06
N LEU A 95 7.97 11.70 -22.11
CA LEU A 95 7.08 11.44 -20.97
C LEU A 95 6.65 10.00 -20.97
N ILE A 96 6.77 9.36 -19.83
CA ILE A 96 6.32 7.97 -19.58
C ILE A 96 5.17 8.03 -18.58
N VAL A 97 4.03 7.44 -18.93
CA VAL A 97 2.87 7.34 -18.04
C VAL A 97 2.70 5.89 -17.60
N LEU A 98 2.69 5.67 -16.29
CA LEU A 98 2.48 4.38 -15.66
C LEU A 98 1.17 4.44 -14.87
N ASP A 99 0.16 3.70 -15.32
CA ASP A 99 -1.13 3.60 -14.65
C ASP A 99 -1.16 2.32 -13.81
N ASP A 100 -1.07 2.51 -12.50
CA ASP A 100 -1.11 1.46 -11.46
C ASP A 100 -0.18 0.25 -11.74
N PRO A 101 1.10 0.50 -12.02
CA PRO A 101 2.00 -0.53 -12.58
C PRO A 101 2.35 -1.65 -11.61
N ILE A 102 2.06 -1.49 -10.31
CA ILE A 102 2.55 -2.39 -9.26
C ILE A 102 1.47 -3.05 -8.40
N SER A 103 0.20 -2.71 -8.58
CA SER A 103 -0.92 -3.22 -7.75
C SER A 103 -1.04 -4.74 -7.74
N ALA A 104 -0.63 -5.38 -8.83
CA ALA A 104 -0.70 -6.82 -8.99
C ALA A 104 0.34 -7.63 -8.19
N PHE A 105 1.27 -6.95 -7.50
CA PHE A 105 2.42 -7.60 -6.87
C PHE A 105 2.33 -7.59 -5.35
N ASP A 106 2.96 -8.59 -4.72
CA ASP A 106 3.21 -8.57 -3.29
C ASP A 106 4.26 -7.51 -2.90
N GLU A 107 4.30 -7.10 -1.62
CA GLU A 107 5.14 -6.01 -1.13
C GLU A 107 6.64 -6.19 -1.47
N LYS A 108 7.17 -7.41 -1.41
CA LYS A 108 8.57 -7.68 -1.72
C LYS A 108 8.87 -7.45 -3.20
N LYS A 109 7.96 -7.88 -4.07
CA LYS A 109 8.09 -7.70 -5.52
C LYS A 109 7.90 -6.24 -5.91
N LYS A 110 6.94 -5.53 -5.30
CA LYS A 110 6.74 -4.08 -5.51
C LYS A 110 8.05 -3.32 -5.33
N PHE A 111 8.71 -3.51 -4.18
CA PHE A 111 9.97 -2.85 -3.91
C PHE A 111 11.04 -3.16 -4.97
N GLY A 112 11.21 -4.42 -5.34
CA GLY A 112 12.17 -4.84 -6.37
C GLY A 112 11.89 -4.23 -7.75
N ILE A 113 10.61 -4.19 -8.15
CA ILE A 113 10.17 -3.63 -9.43
C ILE A 113 10.41 -2.13 -9.49
N ILE A 114 9.94 -1.40 -8.49
CA ILE A 114 10.12 0.05 -8.41
C ILE A 114 11.61 0.42 -8.42
N ARG A 115 12.41 -0.28 -7.62
CA ARG A 115 13.85 -0.09 -7.60
C ARG A 115 14.48 -0.30 -8.98
N ARG A 116 14.05 -1.32 -9.73
CA ARG A 116 14.56 -1.59 -11.07
C ARG A 116 14.15 -0.53 -12.07
N LEU A 117 12.92 -0.03 -12.00
CA LEU A 117 12.43 1.01 -12.89
C LEU A 117 13.21 2.32 -12.73
N PHE A 118 13.60 2.66 -11.50
CA PHE A 118 14.21 3.95 -11.17
C PHE A 118 15.66 3.87 -10.65
N ASP A 119 16.27 2.68 -10.65
CA ASP A 119 17.65 2.49 -10.21
C ASP A 119 18.64 3.15 -11.15
N ASN A 120 19.85 3.39 -10.65
CA ASN A 120 20.96 4.11 -11.29
C ASN A 120 21.57 3.43 -12.52
N LYS A 121 20.97 2.37 -13.02
CA LYS A 121 21.46 1.62 -14.16
C LYS A 121 21.12 2.30 -15.47
N LYS A 122 21.97 2.05 -16.48
CA LYS A 122 21.87 2.63 -17.82
C LYS A 122 20.51 2.44 -18.49
N ASP A 123 19.82 1.34 -18.16
CA ASP A 123 18.50 1.00 -18.74
C ASP A 123 17.40 1.13 -17.67
N SER A 124 17.17 2.34 -17.18
CA SER A 124 16.12 2.66 -16.21
C SER A 124 15.43 3.98 -16.56
N PHE A 125 14.32 4.28 -15.90
CA PHE A 125 13.61 5.55 -16.06
C PHE A 125 14.21 6.73 -15.29
N LYS A 126 15.37 6.56 -14.66
CA LYS A 126 15.99 7.55 -13.78
C LYS A 126 16.12 8.95 -14.40
N GLU A 127 16.44 9.02 -15.67
CA GLU A 127 16.66 10.29 -16.40
C GLU A 127 15.45 10.69 -17.26
N LYS A 128 14.32 10.04 -17.05
CA LYS A 128 13.09 10.28 -17.80
C LYS A 128 12.08 11.03 -16.95
N THR A 129 11.21 11.79 -17.60
CA THR A 129 10.02 12.33 -16.96
C THR A 129 8.97 11.24 -16.87
N VAL A 130 8.58 10.85 -15.65
CA VAL A 130 7.62 9.79 -15.41
C VAL A 130 6.45 10.29 -14.58
N LEU A 131 5.25 10.06 -15.06
CA LEU A 131 4.01 10.21 -14.31
C LEU A 131 3.52 8.83 -13.90
N MET A 132 3.53 8.52 -12.60
CA MET A 132 3.00 7.28 -12.08
C MET A 132 1.71 7.54 -11.30
N LEU A 133 0.62 6.94 -11.74
CA LEU A 133 -0.65 6.90 -11.03
C LEU A 133 -0.68 5.61 -10.21
N THR A 134 -1.02 5.70 -8.94
CA THR A 134 -1.10 4.53 -8.06
C THR A 134 -2.05 4.81 -6.90
N HIS A 135 -2.69 3.76 -6.39
CA HIS A 135 -3.43 3.81 -5.13
C HIS A 135 -2.61 3.26 -3.94
N ASP A 136 -1.35 2.92 -4.18
CA ASP A 136 -0.44 2.34 -3.20
C ASP A 136 0.51 3.41 -2.64
N PHE A 137 0.56 3.51 -1.32
CA PHE A 137 1.43 4.45 -0.61
C PHE A 137 2.89 3.96 -0.48
N GLN A 138 3.15 2.67 -0.60
CA GLN A 138 4.48 2.12 -0.36
C GLN A 138 5.56 2.72 -1.28
N PRO A 139 5.32 2.89 -2.59
CA PRO A 139 6.28 3.58 -3.46
C PRO A 139 6.59 5.01 -3.03
N ILE A 140 5.60 5.72 -2.50
CA ILE A 140 5.76 7.09 -2.04
C ILE A 140 6.64 7.13 -0.79
N ILE A 141 6.39 6.22 0.15
CA ILE A 141 7.21 6.07 1.37
C ILE A 141 8.65 5.75 1.01
N ASP A 142 8.86 4.78 0.14
CA ASP A 142 10.19 4.31 -0.23
C ASP A 142 10.99 5.35 -1.02
N TYR A 143 10.34 6.09 -1.90
CA TYR A 143 11.01 7.03 -2.81
C TYR A 143 11.04 8.48 -2.33
N VAL A 144 9.97 8.97 -1.74
CA VAL A 144 9.88 10.37 -1.31
C VAL A 144 10.52 10.57 0.07
N HIS A 145 10.37 9.60 0.97
CA HIS A 145 10.76 9.74 2.38
C HIS A 145 11.84 8.75 2.84
N GLY A 146 12.12 7.71 2.07
CA GLY A 146 13.01 6.62 2.47
C GLY A 146 14.50 6.89 2.38
N ASN A 147 15.00 8.12 2.37
CA ASN A 147 16.44 8.43 2.15
C ASN A 147 17.06 7.74 0.91
N PHE A 148 16.23 7.16 0.05
CA PHE A 148 16.71 6.44 -1.13
C PHE A 148 17.48 7.40 -2.04
N PHE A 149 16.98 8.63 -2.19
CA PHE A 149 17.62 9.67 -3.01
C PHE A 149 18.96 10.16 -2.43
N THR A 150 19.05 10.38 -1.13
CA THR A 150 20.29 10.82 -0.47
C THR A 150 21.34 9.72 -0.42
N ARG A 151 20.92 8.46 -0.22
CA ARG A 151 21.82 7.31 -0.12
C ARG A 151 22.48 6.94 -1.46
N TYR A 152 21.82 7.22 -2.57
CA TYR A 152 22.30 6.90 -3.93
C TYR A 152 22.69 8.14 -4.76
N GLY A 153 22.76 9.32 -4.14
CA GLY A 153 23.17 10.57 -4.82
C GLY A 153 22.18 11.03 -5.91
N LEU A 154 20.93 10.61 -5.82
CA LEU A 154 19.89 10.98 -6.77
C LEU A 154 19.27 12.32 -6.37
N ILE A 155 19.52 13.37 -7.15
CA ILE A 155 18.91 14.70 -7.01
C ILE A 155 17.73 14.81 -8.01
N THR A 156 17.00 13.72 -8.22
CA THR A 156 15.82 13.81 -9.11
C THR A 156 14.64 14.28 -8.25
N PRO A 157 14.01 15.42 -8.56
CA PRO A 157 12.84 15.87 -7.83
C PRO A 157 11.71 14.88 -8.04
N VAL A 158 11.20 14.32 -6.95
CA VAL A 158 10.00 13.50 -6.96
C VAL A 158 8.91 14.28 -6.25
N HIS A 159 7.78 14.43 -6.91
CA HIS A 159 6.59 15.04 -6.35
C HIS A 159 5.51 13.96 -6.22
N ALA A 160 4.83 13.96 -5.09
CA ALA A 160 3.70 13.06 -4.84
C ALA A 160 2.51 13.88 -4.35
N SER A 161 1.34 13.61 -4.93
CA SER A 161 0.13 14.35 -4.62
C SER A 161 -1.08 13.41 -4.65
N PHE A 162 -2.08 13.73 -3.82
CA PHE A 162 -3.41 13.16 -3.95
C PHE A 162 -4.14 13.85 -5.10
N ILE A 163 -4.88 13.05 -5.87
CA ILE A 163 -5.87 13.55 -6.82
C ILE A 163 -7.25 13.31 -6.24
N GLN A 164 -8.03 14.37 -6.08
CA GLN A 164 -9.36 14.33 -5.49
C GLN A 164 -10.36 14.98 -6.43
N ASN A 165 -11.56 14.42 -6.49
CA ASN A 165 -12.68 15.08 -7.16
C ASN A 165 -13.52 15.79 -6.08
N ILE A 166 -13.46 17.12 -6.08
CA ILE A 166 -14.22 17.97 -5.17
C ILE A 166 -15.26 18.71 -6.00
N GLU A 167 -16.53 18.39 -5.79
CA GLU A 167 -17.69 19.01 -6.48
C GLU A 167 -17.58 19.01 -8.02
N GLY A 168 -17.01 17.94 -8.58
CA GLY A 168 -16.83 17.80 -10.04
C GLY A 168 -15.55 18.43 -10.57
N SER A 169 -14.73 19.06 -9.73
CA SER A 169 -13.42 19.59 -10.08
C SER A 169 -12.32 18.68 -9.59
N ILE A 170 -11.35 18.39 -10.45
CA ILE A 170 -10.15 17.64 -10.08
C ILE A 170 -9.19 18.58 -9.36
N CYS A 171 -8.89 18.26 -8.10
CA CYS A 171 -7.94 19.02 -7.27
C CYS A 171 -6.75 18.14 -6.93
N GLU A 172 -5.57 18.77 -6.93
CA GLU A 172 -4.31 18.14 -6.52
C GLU A 172 -3.89 18.71 -5.16
N SER A 173 -3.51 17.82 -4.21
CA SER A 173 -2.96 18.21 -2.92
C SER A 173 -1.66 17.48 -2.65
N PRO A 174 -0.55 18.17 -2.29
CA PRO A 174 0.73 17.53 -2.04
C PRO A 174 0.65 16.53 -0.88
N ILE A 175 1.30 15.38 -1.03
CA ILE A 175 1.48 14.41 0.05
C ILE A 175 2.63 14.90 0.95
N THR A 176 2.35 15.01 2.24
CA THR A 176 3.30 15.45 3.26
C THR A 176 3.73 14.28 4.16
N MET A 177 4.77 14.49 4.99
CA MET A 177 5.17 13.52 6.01
C MET A 177 4.04 13.13 6.95
N ASN A 178 3.10 14.05 7.20
CA ASN A 178 1.95 13.77 8.06
C ASN A 178 0.98 12.75 7.45
N ASP A 179 0.92 12.69 6.13
CA ASP A 179 0.05 11.75 5.39
C ASP A 179 0.64 10.33 5.32
N LEU A 180 1.93 10.17 5.62
CA LEU A 180 2.67 8.90 5.54
C LEU A 180 2.85 8.22 6.90
N LYS A 181 2.09 8.62 7.90
CA LYS A 181 2.11 8.00 9.24
C LYS A 181 1.58 6.57 9.15
N ASN A 182 2.21 5.69 9.93
CA ASN A 182 1.68 4.34 10.10
C ASN A 182 0.35 4.35 10.87
N THR A 183 -0.38 3.25 10.82
CA THR A 183 -1.71 3.15 11.46
C THR A 183 -1.68 3.45 12.96
N VAL A 184 -0.61 3.09 13.67
CA VAL A 184 -0.47 3.33 15.12
C VAL A 184 -0.33 4.83 15.40
N GLU A 185 0.55 5.51 14.66
CA GLU A 185 0.74 6.96 14.77
C GLU A 185 -0.53 7.72 14.40
N LEU A 186 -1.17 7.33 13.28
CA LEU A 186 -2.39 7.97 12.83
C LEU A 186 -3.52 7.84 13.87
N THR A 187 -3.74 6.65 14.43
CA THR A 187 -4.78 6.47 15.46
C THR A 187 -4.49 7.29 16.69
N LYS A 188 -3.24 7.39 17.14
CA LYS A 188 -2.83 8.22 18.26
C LYS A 188 -3.08 9.71 17.99
N ASP A 189 -2.68 10.20 16.82
CA ASP A 189 -2.86 11.61 16.45
C ASP A 189 -4.34 11.99 16.37
N ILE A 190 -5.20 11.13 15.85
CA ILE A 190 -6.65 11.35 15.82
C ILE A 190 -7.20 11.47 17.23
N VAL A 191 -6.78 10.61 18.15
CA VAL A 191 -7.21 10.69 19.57
C VAL A 191 -6.78 12.00 20.22
N MET A 192 -5.55 12.46 19.95
CA MET A 192 -4.99 13.69 20.49
C MET A 192 -5.51 14.97 19.82
N SER A 193 -6.15 14.85 18.66
CA SER A 193 -6.67 16.00 17.90
C SER A 193 -7.78 16.73 18.68
N SER A 194 -7.71 18.05 18.73
CA SER A 194 -8.77 18.90 19.30
C SER A 194 -10.08 18.86 18.51
N ASN A 195 -9.99 18.60 17.20
CA ASN A 195 -11.12 18.67 16.27
C ASN A 195 -11.90 17.34 16.15
N ALA A 196 -11.35 16.23 16.65
CA ALA A 196 -12.03 14.95 16.60
C ALA A 196 -13.18 14.88 17.61
N SER A 197 -14.34 14.40 17.19
CA SER A 197 -15.48 14.14 18.07
C SER A 197 -15.15 13.03 19.07
N MET A 198 -15.92 12.96 20.17
CA MET A 198 -15.73 11.94 21.21
C MET A 198 -15.86 10.53 20.61
N ALA A 199 -16.81 10.29 19.74
CA ALA A 199 -17.00 9.01 19.05
C ALA A 199 -15.76 8.58 18.26
N VAL A 200 -15.19 9.50 17.49
CA VAL A 200 -13.96 9.28 16.74
C VAL A 200 -12.77 8.99 17.64
N LYS A 201 -12.62 9.76 18.73
CA LYS A 201 -11.55 9.54 19.72
C LYS A 201 -11.65 8.16 20.38
N ILE A 202 -12.82 7.76 20.82
CA ILE A 202 -13.04 6.48 21.51
C ILE A 202 -12.73 5.30 20.59
N VAL A 203 -13.21 5.31 19.34
CA VAL A 203 -12.96 4.23 18.39
C VAL A 203 -11.47 4.13 18.04
N ASN A 204 -10.81 5.26 17.81
CA ASN A 204 -9.38 5.27 17.49
C ASN A 204 -8.52 4.93 18.72
N LEU A 205 -8.90 5.35 19.94
CA LEU A 205 -8.18 4.95 21.14
C LEU A 205 -8.27 3.43 21.36
N ARG A 206 -9.44 2.83 21.17
CA ARG A 206 -9.57 1.37 21.23
C ARG A 206 -8.68 0.69 20.21
N LYS A 207 -8.69 1.14 18.95
CA LYS A 207 -7.82 0.60 17.90
C LYS A 207 -6.33 0.77 18.25
N TYR A 208 -5.94 1.91 18.81
CA TYR A 208 -4.58 2.15 19.28
C TYR A 208 -4.16 1.15 20.37
N VAL A 209 -5.04 0.90 21.35
CA VAL A 209 -4.80 -0.10 22.40
C VAL A 209 -4.66 -1.50 21.82
N GLU A 210 -5.53 -1.91 20.90
CA GLU A 210 -5.47 -3.20 20.20
C GLU A 210 -4.15 -3.40 19.43
N LEU A 211 -3.62 -2.33 18.82
CA LEU A 211 -2.38 -2.38 18.05
C LEU A 211 -1.10 -2.33 18.90
N THR A 212 -1.17 -1.76 20.11
CA THR A 212 0.03 -1.47 20.93
C THR A 212 0.17 -2.33 22.17
N LYS A 213 -0.92 -2.96 22.63
CA LYS A 213 -0.90 -3.83 23.82
C LYS A 213 -1.16 -5.29 23.41
N PRO A 214 -0.19 -6.21 23.59
CA PRO A 214 -0.37 -7.62 23.22
C PRO A 214 -1.56 -8.30 23.92
N GLU A 215 -1.82 -7.91 25.17
CA GLU A 215 -2.90 -8.48 26.00
C GLU A 215 -4.09 -7.51 26.14
N PHE A 216 -4.42 -6.81 25.06
CA PHE A 216 -5.45 -5.77 25.10
C PHE A 216 -6.81 -6.28 25.63
N GLY A 217 -7.19 -7.50 25.31
CA GLY A 217 -8.50 -8.07 25.64
C GLY A 217 -8.76 -8.25 27.15
N THR A 218 -7.73 -8.15 27.99
CA THR A 218 -7.83 -8.22 29.46
C THR A 218 -7.47 -6.90 30.14
N SER A 219 -7.17 -5.85 29.37
CA SER A 219 -6.76 -4.55 29.92
C SER A 219 -7.96 -3.71 30.37
N ALA A 220 -7.84 -3.03 31.51
CA ALA A 220 -8.89 -2.18 32.06
C ALA A 220 -9.34 -1.07 31.09
N ILE A 221 -8.40 -0.45 30.36
CA ILE A 221 -8.71 0.55 29.33
C ILE A 221 -9.57 -0.04 28.20
N TYR A 222 -9.28 -1.26 27.75
CA TYR A 222 -10.06 -1.91 26.68
C TYR A 222 -11.49 -2.16 27.13
N GLU A 223 -11.69 -2.64 28.36
CA GLU A 223 -13.03 -2.85 28.93
C GLU A 223 -13.83 -1.55 29.00
N VAL A 224 -13.22 -0.45 29.48
CA VAL A 224 -13.87 0.86 29.49
C VAL A 224 -14.29 1.27 28.08
N LEU A 225 -13.36 1.26 27.13
CA LEU A 225 -13.63 1.69 25.74
C LEU A 225 -14.68 0.80 25.07
N SER A 226 -14.65 -0.51 25.32
CA SER A 226 -15.64 -1.45 24.79
C SER A 226 -17.04 -1.12 25.29
N ASN A 227 -17.18 -0.85 26.58
CA ASN A 227 -18.48 -0.48 27.17
C ASN A 227 -19.01 0.86 26.65
N VAL A 228 -18.13 1.85 26.47
CA VAL A 228 -18.53 3.14 25.86
C VAL A 228 -18.99 2.97 24.41
N ILE A 229 -18.30 2.17 23.61
CA ILE A 229 -18.68 1.86 22.22
C ILE A 229 -20.07 1.24 22.16
N HIS A 230 -20.36 0.29 23.05
CA HIS A 230 -21.68 -0.33 23.15
C HIS A 230 -22.73 0.53 23.88
N GLY A 231 -22.40 1.73 24.33
CA GLY A 231 -23.31 2.67 24.99
C GLY A 231 -23.84 2.20 26.36
N ARG A 232 -23.08 1.36 27.07
CA ARG A 232 -23.51 0.76 28.33
C ARG A 232 -23.32 1.74 29.50
N GLN A 233 -24.42 2.15 30.12
CA GLN A 233 -24.38 3.03 31.31
C GLN A 233 -23.71 2.31 32.48
N ASN A 234 -24.06 1.04 32.70
CA ASN A 234 -23.43 0.16 33.66
C ASN A 234 -22.44 -0.75 32.94
N PRO A 235 -21.13 -0.59 33.14
CA PRO A 235 -20.14 -1.35 32.45
C PRO A 235 -20.12 -2.82 32.88
N ILE A 236 -20.08 -3.73 31.88
CA ILE A 236 -20.08 -5.18 32.09
C ILE A 236 -18.98 -5.84 31.26
N TYR A 237 -18.48 -6.96 31.71
CA TYR A 237 -17.64 -7.85 30.92
C TYR A 237 -18.43 -8.55 29.80
N LYS A 238 -17.72 -9.21 28.92
CA LYS A 238 -18.32 -9.95 27.80
C LYS A 238 -19.25 -11.09 28.24
N ASP A 239 -19.01 -11.67 29.41
CA ASP A 239 -19.82 -12.72 30.02
C ASP A 239 -21.08 -12.18 30.74
N GLY A 240 -21.22 -10.86 30.84
CA GLY A 240 -22.36 -10.18 31.46
C GLY A 240 -22.16 -9.82 32.92
N GLN A 241 -20.99 -10.13 33.54
CA GLN A 241 -20.69 -9.73 34.92
C GLN A 241 -20.39 -8.25 34.98
N GLU A 242 -20.74 -7.58 36.09
CA GLU A 242 -20.41 -6.17 36.31
C GLU A 242 -18.90 -5.97 36.46
N ILE A 243 -18.38 -4.91 35.85
CA ILE A 243 -16.99 -4.51 36.04
C ILE A 243 -16.81 -3.89 37.41
N SER A 244 -15.82 -4.35 38.19
CA SER A 244 -15.53 -3.80 39.51
C SER A 244 -15.13 -2.33 39.43
N ALA A 245 -15.41 -1.60 40.51
CA ALA A 245 -15.04 -0.19 40.62
C ALA A 245 -13.53 0.05 40.41
N ASP A 246 -12.68 -0.84 40.93
CA ASP A 246 -11.22 -0.76 40.78
C ASP A 246 -10.77 -0.85 39.32
N VAL A 247 -11.35 -1.79 38.55
CA VAL A 247 -11.03 -1.96 37.10
C VAL A 247 -11.55 -0.77 36.31
N LEU A 248 -12.75 -0.26 36.64
CA LEU A 248 -13.29 0.94 36.01
C LEU A 248 -12.40 2.16 36.26
N GLU A 249 -11.99 2.36 37.51
CA GLU A 249 -11.11 3.47 37.90
C GLU A 249 -9.73 3.35 37.21
N GLN A 250 -9.15 2.14 37.17
CA GLN A 250 -7.89 1.90 36.48
C GLN A 250 -8.03 2.23 35.00
N GLY A 251 -9.06 1.72 34.33
CA GLY A 251 -9.29 1.96 32.91
C GLY A 251 -9.50 3.45 32.62
N MET A 252 -10.24 4.16 33.47
CA MET A 252 -10.44 5.60 33.34
C MET A 252 -9.15 6.41 33.56
N ARG A 253 -8.26 5.98 34.47
CA ARG A 253 -6.92 6.57 34.60
C ARG A 253 -6.08 6.41 33.34
N GLU A 254 -6.14 5.26 32.70
CA GLU A 254 -5.45 5.03 31.44
C GLU A 254 -6.07 5.85 30.27
N VAL A 255 -7.41 5.93 30.20
CA VAL A 255 -8.11 6.78 29.21
C VAL A 255 -7.73 8.24 29.36
N SER A 256 -7.60 8.75 30.60
CA SER A 256 -7.30 10.14 30.87
C SER A 256 -5.92 10.60 30.38
N GLN A 257 -5.01 9.68 30.11
CA GLN A 257 -3.72 9.98 29.48
C GLN A 257 -3.88 10.48 28.01
N TYR A 258 -4.97 10.11 27.36
CA TYR A 258 -5.28 10.44 25.97
C TYR A 258 -6.46 11.41 25.85
N ILE A 259 -7.46 11.26 26.71
CA ILE A 259 -8.67 12.08 26.74
C ILE A 259 -8.82 12.65 28.17
N PRO A 260 -8.10 13.74 28.45
CA PRO A 260 -8.05 14.29 29.84
C PRO A 260 -9.39 14.90 30.27
N ASN A 261 -9.59 14.97 31.57
CA ASN A 261 -10.72 15.65 32.22
C ASN A 261 -12.11 15.15 31.80
N LYS A 262 -12.24 13.84 31.56
CA LYS A 262 -13.51 13.18 31.22
C LYS A 262 -13.80 12.06 32.21
N SER A 263 -15.00 12.03 32.72
CA SER A 263 -15.55 10.89 33.46
C SER A 263 -16.10 9.82 32.52
N TYR A 264 -16.37 8.63 33.03
CA TYR A 264 -17.04 7.59 32.25
C TYR A 264 -18.39 8.07 31.68
N THR A 265 -19.16 8.78 32.51
CA THR A 265 -20.43 9.38 32.07
C THR A 265 -20.25 10.39 30.94
N ASP A 266 -19.18 11.20 30.99
CA ASP A 266 -18.88 12.14 29.90
C ASP A 266 -18.56 11.41 28.58
N LEU A 267 -17.86 10.28 28.63
CA LEU A 267 -17.58 9.46 27.43
C LEU A 267 -18.87 8.88 26.86
N ILE A 268 -19.77 8.34 27.73
CA ILE A 268 -21.08 7.81 27.30
C ILE A 268 -21.93 8.92 26.68
N ASN A 269 -22.05 10.07 27.36
CA ASN A 269 -22.83 11.21 26.86
C ASN A 269 -22.26 11.74 25.54
N GLY A 270 -20.92 11.83 25.40
CA GLY A 270 -20.25 12.27 24.18
C GLY A 270 -20.35 11.31 23.00
N THR A 271 -20.86 10.10 23.25
CA THR A 271 -21.15 9.09 22.25
C THR A 271 -22.63 8.67 22.24
N SER A 272 -23.53 9.50 22.79
CA SER A 272 -24.96 9.16 22.86
C SER A 272 -25.58 8.95 21.48
N THR A 273 -26.69 8.23 21.43
CA THR A 273 -27.37 7.93 20.15
C THR A 273 -27.75 9.20 19.40
N GLU A 274 -28.19 10.23 20.12
CA GLU A 274 -28.56 11.54 19.55
C GLU A 274 -27.37 12.22 18.88
N ILE A 275 -26.19 12.20 19.55
CA ILE A 275 -24.95 12.76 19.00
C ILE A 275 -24.50 11.97 17.77
N LEU A 276 -24.57 10.64 17.80
CA LEU A 276 -24.21 9.81 16.66
C LEU A 276 -25.11 10.07 15.45
N ILE A 277 -26.43 10.20 15.68
CA ILE A 277 -27.38 10.51 14.60
C ILE A 277 -27.11 11.91 14.03
N SER A 278 -26.89 12.92 14.89
CA SER A 278 -26.56 14.27 14.39
C SER A 278 -25.25 14.30 13.59
N SER A 279 -24.29 13.49 13.96
CA SER A 279 -23.00 13.38 13.27
C SER A 279 -23.10 12.70 11.87
N MET A 280 -24.21 12.03 11.57
CA MET A 280 -24.45 11.48 10.24
C MET A 280 -24.64 12.57 9.17
N SER A 281 -24.94 13.80 9.57
CA SER A 281 -25.06 14.97 8.69
C SER A 281 -23.77 15.79 8.61
N SER A 282 -22.66 15.32 9.19
CA SER A 282 -21.37 15.99 9.12
C SER A 282 -20.81 15.95 7.69
N ASP A 283 -20.11 16.99 7.27
CA ASP A 283 -19.36 17.02 6.00
C ASP A 283 -18.15 16.07 6.03
N ASP A 284 -17.64 15.74 7.21
CA ASP A 284 -16.55 14.80 7.40
C ASP A 284 -17.04 13.35 7.25
N LEU A 285 -16.64 12.72 6.15
CA LEU A 285 -17.00 11.34 5.82
C LEU A 285 -16.53 10.35 6.90
N TYR A 286 -15.35 10.57 7.51
CA TYR A 286 -14.84 9.68 8.54
C TYR A 286 -15.71 9.73 9.80
N HIS A 287 -16.13 10.91 10.23
CA HIS A 287 -17.08 11.09 11.35
C HIS A 287 -18.40 10.37 11.07
N ARG A 288 -18.95 10.47 9.85
CA ARG A 288 -20.18 9.76 9.47
C ARG A 288 -20.03 8.25 9.56
N ILE A 289 -18.94 7.70 9.00
CA ILE A 289 -18.69 6.26 9.00
C ILE A 289 -18.56 5.72 10.43
N ILE A 290 -17.81 6.42 11.29
CA ILE A 290 -17.65 6.01 12.69
C ILE A 290 -18.99 6.05 13.42
N SER A 291 -19.80 7.08 13.23
CA SER A 291 -21.12 7.21 13.86
C SER A 291 -22.08 6.09 13.43
N ILE A 292 -22.12 5.79 12.13
CA ILE A 292 -22.92 4.66 11.59
C ILE A 292 -22.45 3.34 12.22
N ARG A 293 -21.14 3.09 12.24
CA ARG A 293 -20.56 1.88 12.84
C ARG A 293 -20.98 1.71 14.31
N LEU A 294 -20.86 2.76 15.12
CA LEU A 294 -21.26 2.68 16.54
C LEU A 294 -22.75 2.41 16.73
N LEU A 295 -23.59 2.99 15.91
CA LEU A 295 -25.04 2.71 15.92
C LEU A 295 -25.33 1.24 15.60
N PHE A 296 -24.68 0.67 14.59
CA PHE A 296 -24.82 -0.75 14.25
C PHE A 296 -24.34 -1.67 15.37
N GLU A 297 -23.17 -1.42 15.96
CA GLU A 297 -22.64 -2.22 17.08
C GLU A 297 -23.59 -2.23 18.28
N ARG A 298 -24.29 -1.12 18.54
CA ARG A 298 -25.31 -1.03 19.61
C ARG A 298 -26.55 -1.84 19.30
N VAL A 299 -27.04 -1.81 18.07
CA VAL A 299 -28.22 -2.59 17.63
C VAL A 299 -27.90 -4.09 17.68
N GLU A 300 -26.76 -4.52 17.17
CA GLU A 300 -26.34 -5.94 17.24
C GLU A 300 -26.16 -6.43 18.67
N GLY A 301 -25.56 -5.61 19.54
CA GLY A 301 -25.45 -5.89 20.97
C GLY A 301 -26.80 -6.13 21.64
N THR A 302 -27.80 -5.30 21.31
CA THR A 302 -29.17 -5.43 21.82
C THR A 302 -29.86 -6.69 21.28
N LEU A 303 -29.72 -6.99 19.98
CA LEU A 303 -30.28 -8.19 19.35
C LEU A 303 -29.66 -9.48 19.88
N SER A 304 -28.37 -9.47 20.21
CA SER A 304 -27.70 -10.64 20.79
C SER A 304 -28.16 -10.93 22.22
N LEU A 305 -28.53 -9.91 22.98
CA LEU A 305 -29.10 -10.04 24.33
C LEU A 305 -30.56 -10.56 24.29
N LEU A 306 -31.32 -10.20 23.26
CA LEU A 306 -32.70 -10.66 23.06
C LEU A 306 -32.80 -12.10 22.51
N ARG A 307 -31.72 -12.64 21.95
CA ARG A 307 -31.65 -14.03 21.46
C ARG A 307 -31.15 -15.05 22.49
N LYS A 308 -30.71 -14.62 23.68
CA LYS A 308 -30.42 -15.44 24.84
C LYS A 308 -31.62 -15.52 25.79
#